data_143c9e51c812545a339374d28c5334b4
#
_entry.id   143c9e51c812545a339374d28c5334b4
#
_cell.length_a   1.000
_cell.length_b   1.000
_cell.length_c   1.000
_cell.angle_alpha   90.00
_cell.angle_beta   90.00
_cell.angle_gamma   90.00
#
_symmetry.space_group_name_H-M   'P 1'
#
loop_
_entity.id
_entity.type
_entity.pdbx_description
1 polymer ?
#
loop_
_entity_poly.entity_id
_entity_poly.type
_entity_poly.pdbx_seq_one_letter_code
_entity_poly.pdbx_strand_id
1 'polypeptide(L)'
;MEIGEGIIVMQAHKVIFHVDELGKWKLLLKNVSNLLDAIDVNEYSIEVLANSEAVKFYDSNFNSDINVIENLNSNGVKFVACNNALIANKIKKEDLIYFIDVVPVGVLELVVKQSKGYAYIKP
;
A
#
# COMPACT_ATOMS: atom_id res chain seq x y z
N MET A 1 -12.78 20.32 -11.87
CA MET A 1 -12.51 20.53 -12.52
C MET A 1 -12.72 20.54 -13.54
N GLU A 2 -13.34 20.34 -13.85
CA GLU A 2 -13.25 20.28 -14.77
C GLU A 2 -13.13 20.90 -15.41
N ILE A 3 -13.10 21.28 -15.88
CA ILE A 3 -12.81 21.87 -16.63
C ILE A 3 -13.04 22.03 -17.46
N GLY A 4 -13.69 22.14 -17.61
CA GLY A 4 -13.68 22.25 -18.36
C GLY A 4 -13.85 21.90 -19.04
N GLU A 5 -14.14 21.75 -19.28
CA GLU A 5 -13.78 21.26 -19.80
C GLU A 5 -13.23 20.77 -20.10
N GLY A 6 -13.40 20.49 -20.18
CA GLY A 6 -12.72 19.92 -20.25
C GLY A 6 -12.09 19.43 -20.09
N ILE A 7 -11.79 19.69 -20.37
CA ILE A 7 -10.99 19.04 -19.99
C ILE A 7 -10.52 18.69 -19.11
N ILE A 8 -10.92 18.22 -19.45
CA ILE A 8 -10.47 17.87 -18.20
C ILE A 8 -9.20 17.18 -18.17
N VAL A 9 -8.33 17.73 -17.48
CA VAL A 9 -7.10 17.07 -17.25
C VAL A 9 -7.33 15.86 -16.39
N MET A 10 -7.02 14.72 -16.92
CA MET A 10 -7.04 13.51 -16.15
C MET A 10 -5.80 13.48 -15.28
N GLN A 11 -5.96 13.92 -14.06
CA GLN A 11 -4.89 13.75 -13.11
C GLN A 11 -4.93 12.34 -12.56
N ALA A 12 -3.80 11.69 -12.56
CA ALA A 12 -3.70 10.41 -11.87
C ALA A 12 -4.01 10.62 -10.38
N HIS A 13 -4.94 9.88 -9.88
CA HIS A 13 -5.23 9.89 -8.44
C HIS A 13 -4.17 9.09 -7.71
N LYS A 14 -3.71 9.61 -6.59
CA LYS A 14 -2.64 9.01 -5.81
C LYS A 14 -3.13 8.76 -4.40
N VAL A 15 -2.99 7.54 -3.93
CA VAL A 15 -3.49 7.14 -2.61
C VAL A 15 -2.43 6.31 -1.91
N ILE A 16 -2.15 6.64 -0.66
CA ILE A 16 -1.35 5.79 0.21
C ILE A 16 -2.20 5.33 1.39
N PHE A 17 -2.40 4.02 1.46
CA PHE A 17 -3.04 3.38 2.61
C PHE A 17 -1.96 3.06 3.63
N HIS A 18 -2.27 3.26 4.90
CA HIS A 18 -1.34 3.02 5.99
C HIS A 18 -1.91 2.00 6.95
N VAL A 19 -1.13 0.98 7.27
CA VAL A 19 -1.52 -0.03 8.25
C VAL A 19 -0.39 -0.24 9.25
N ASP A 20 -0.71 -0.14 10.54
CA ASP A 20 0.25 -0.34 11.63
C ASP A 20 -0.18 -1.41 12.63
N GLU A 21 -1.37 -1.97 12.46
CA GLU A 21 -1.89 -3.05 13.29
C GLU A 21 -2.21 -4.26 12.44
N LEU A 22 -1.77 -5.42 12.90
CA LEU A 22 -1.97 -6.66 12.16
C LEU A 22 -3.45 -6.96 11.91
N GLY A 23 -4.30 -6.66 12.89
CA GLY A 23 -5.75 -6.90 12.78
C GLY A 23 -6.49 -5.99 11.81
N LYS A 24 -5.83 -4.97 11.27
CA LYS A 24 -6.46 -4.04 10.32
C LYS A 24 -6.32 -4.46 8.87
N TRP A 25 -5.52 -5.47 8.58
CA TRP A 25 -5.28 -5.89 7.20
C TRP A 25 -6.55 -6.27 6.45
N LYS A 26 -7.46 -6.98 7.09
CA LYS A 26 -8.69 -7.41 6.42
C LYS A 26 -9.51 -6.22 5.96
N LEU A 27 -9.68 -5.22 6.82
CA LEU A 27 -10.41 -4.00 6.49
C LEU A 27 -9.69 -3.20 5.41
N LEU A 28 -8.37 -3.06 5.53
CA LEU A 28 -7.57 -2.35 4.54
C LEU A 28 -7.72 -2.97 3.15
N LEU A 29 -7.57 -4.28 3.04
CA LEU A 29 -7.65 -4.95 1.75
C LEU A 29 -9.03 -4.82 1.14
N LYS A 30 -10.08 -4.82 1.96
CA LYS A 30 -11.43 -4.57 1.47
C LYS A 30 -11.57 -3.15 0.93
N ASN A 31 -11.01 -2.17 1.63
CA ASN A 31 -11.04 -0.78 1.17
C ASN A 31 -10.28 -0.61 -0.15
N VAL A 32 -9.13 -1.26 -0.29
CA VAL A 32 -8.36 -1.21 -1.54
C VAL A 32 -9.17 -1.83 -2.69
N SER A 33 -9.78 -2.99 -2.45
CA SER A 33 -10.59 -3.65 -3.47
C SER A 33 -11.80 -2.80 -3.88
N ASN A 34 -12.46 -2.19 -2.91
CA ASN A 34 -13.59 -1.30 -3.19
C ASN A 34 -13.16 -0.10 -4.01
N LEU A 35 -12.00 0.46 -3.71
CA LEU A 35 -11.48 1.59 -4.48
C LEU A 35 -11.19 1.17 -5.92
N LEU A 36 -10.53 0.03 -6.12
CA LEU A 36 -10.23 -0.46 -7.46
C LEU A 36 -11.49 -0.71 -8.29
N ASP A 37 -12.55 -1.20 -7.66
CA ASP A 37 -13.82 -1.45 -8.35
C ASP A 37 -14.49 -0.16 -8.81
N ALA A 38 -14.18 0.96 -8.15
CA ALA A 38 -14.82 2.25 -8.40
C ALA A 38 -14.05 3.14 -9.37
N ILE A 39 -12.83 2.76 -9.74
CA ILE A 39 -11.94 3.63 -10.51
C ILE A 39 -11.40 2.92 -11.74
N ASP A 40 -10.86 3.71 -12.67
CA ASP A 40 -10.03 3.18 -13.74
C ASP A 40 -8.60 3.04 -13.21
N VAL A 41 -8.12 1.80 -13.09
CA VAL A 41 -6.80 1.51 -12.50
C VAL A 41 -5.65 2.19 -13.23
N ASN A 42 -5.82 2.50 -14.51
CA ASN A 42 -4.78 3.17 -15.29
C ASN A 42 -4.56 4.62 -14.87
N GLU A 43 -5.47 5.18 -14.08
CA GLU A 43 -5.41 6.57 -13.64
C GLU A 43 -5.08 6.70 -12.16
N TYR A 44 -4.63 5.62 -11.53
CA TYR A 44 -4.37 5.62 -10.09
C TYR A 44 -2.99 5.09 -9.77
N SER A 45 -2.39 5.68 -8.76
CA SER A 45 -1.23 5.13 -8.07
C SER A 45 -1.67 4.78 -6.67
N ILE A 46 -1.66 3.51 -6.32
CA ILE A 46 -2.08 3.04 -5.01
C ILE A 46 -0.91 2.35 -4.33
N GLU A 47 -0.58 2.82 -3.15
CA GLU A 47 0.46 2.21 -2.32
C GLU A 47 -0.14 1.81 -0.97
N VAL A 48 0.29 0.67 -0.45
CA VAL A 48 -0.04 0.22 0.89
C VAL A 48 1.25 0.16 1.69
N LEU A 49 1.40 1.04 2.66
CA LEU A 49 2.55 1.06 3.54
C LEU A 49 2.21 0.39 4.86
N ALA A 50 2.99 -0.62 5.22
CA ALA A 50 2.90 -1.27 6.52
C ALA A 50 4.09 -0.91 7.38
N ASN A 51 3.83 -0.56 8.64
CA ASN A 51 4.85 -0.39 9.65
C ASN A 51 4.40 -1.06 10.94
N SER A 52 5.22 -0.96 12.01
CA SER A 52 4.95 -1.62 13.27
C SER A 52 4.70 -3.12 13.06
N GLU A 53 3.83 -3.74 13.84
CA GLU A 53 3.56 -5.17 13.74
C GLU A 53 2.85 -5.58 12.43
N ALA A 54 2.26 -4.62 11.72
CA ALA A 54 1.55 -4.92 10.47
C ALA A 54 2.48 -5.52 9.41
N VAL A 55 3.78 -5.29 9.49
CA VAL A 55 4.74 -5.88 8.54
C VAL A 55 4.78 -7.40 8.60
N LYS A 56 4.30 -8.01 9.69
CA LYS A 56 4.23 -9.46 9.80
C LYS A 56 3.39 -10.09 8.68
N PHE A 57 2.43 -9.37 8.17
CA PHE A 57 1.58 -9.84 7.08
C PHE A 57 2.39 -10.04 5.78
N TYR A 58 3.51 -9.39 5.66
CA TYR A 58 4.41 -9.49 4.50
C TYR A 58 5.42 -10.64 4.62
N ASP A 59 5.49 -11.29 5.77
CA ASP A 59 6.40 -12.40 6.02
C ASP A 59 5.78 -13.68 5.44
N SER A 60 6.48 -14.33 4.52
CA SER A 60 6.00 -15.56 3.89
C SER A 60 5.87 -16.73 4.88
N ASN A 61 6.60 -16.68 5.99
CA ASN A 61 6.49 -17.69 7.05
C ASN A 61 5.23 -17.50 7.89
N PHE A 62 4.73 -16.28 7.98
CA PHE A 62 3.52 -15.95 8.74
C PHE A 62 2.27 -16.08 7.87
N ASN A 63 2.35 -15.59 6.64
CA ASN A 63 1.21 -15.51 5.74
C ASN A 63 1.43 -16.44 4.55
N SER A 64 0.80 -17.60 4.60
CA SER A 64 0.94 -18.60 3.54
C SER A 64 -0.07 -18.42 2.42
N ASP A 65 -1.17 -17.69 2.66
CA ASP A 65 -2.17 -17.42 1.63
C ASP A 65 -2.02 -15.97 1.15
N ILE A 66 -1.28 -15.82 0.06
CA ILE A 66 -0.98 -14.50 -0.49
C ILE A 66 -1.85 -14.14 -1.69
N ASN A 67 -2.85 -14.97 -2.01
CA ASN A 67 -3.62 -14.80 -3.24
C ASN A 67 -4.25 -13.41 -3.39
N VAL A 68 -4.80 -12.87 -2.31
CA VAL A 68 -5.47 -11.56 -2.36
C VAL A 68 -4.47 -10.45 -2.67
N ILE A 69 -3.36 -10.38 -1.92
CA ILE A 69 -2.40 -9.31 -2.13
C ILE A 69 -1.62 -9.49 -3.43
N GLU A 70 -1.39 -10.74 -3.84
CA GLU A 70 -0.77 -11.01 -5.14
C GLU A 70 -1.65 -10.51 -6.29
N ASN A 71 -2.95 -10.76 -6.21
CA ASN A 71 -3.89 -10.28 -7.20
C ASN A 71 -3.96 -8.75 -7.22
N LEU A 72 -4.00 -8.10 -6.06
CA LEU A 72 -3.99 -6.64 -5.98
C LEU A 72 -2.70 -6.07 -6.54
N ASN A 73 -1.57 -6.70 -6.23
CA ASN A 73 -0.28 -6.28 -6.78
C ASN A 73 -0.26 -6.39 -8.31
N SER A 74 -0.81 -7.47 -8.86
CA SER A 74 -0.93 -7.64 -10.30
C SER A 74 -1.78 -6.56 -10.96
N ASN A 75 -2.70 -5.97 -10.20
CA ASN A 75 -3.55 -4.87 -10.66
C ASN A 75 -2.97 -3.49 -10.34
N GLY A 76 -1.70 -3.43 -9.98
CA GLY A 76 -0.99 -2.17 -9.83
C GLY A 76 -0.89 -1.62 -8.41
N VAL A 77 -1.37 -2.36 -7.41
CA VAL A 77 -1.22 -1.92 -6.01
C VAL A 77 0.19 -2.26 -5.53
N LYS A 78 0.88 -1.27 -5.00
CA LYS A 78 2.24 -1.40 -4.53
C LYS A 78 2.23 -1.63 -3.02
N PHE A 79 2.83 -2.72 -2.58
CA PHE A 79 2.93 -3.05 -1.15
C PHE A 79 4.33 -2.76 -0.65
N VAL A 80 4.43 -1.97 0.41
CA VAL A 80 5.70 -1.43 0.91
C VAL A 80 5.82 -1.68 2.41
N ALA A 81 7.01 -2.11 2.83
CA ALA A 81 7.34 -2.36 4.23
C ALA A 81 8.35 -1.36 4.76
N CYS A 82 8.14 -0.94 6.00
CA CYS A 82 9.10 -0.14 6.76
C CYS A 82 10.24 -1.04 7.24
N ASN A 83 11.48 -0.74 6.84
CA ASN A 83 12.63 -1.56 7.24
C ASN A 83 12.84 -1.57 8.75
N ASN A 84 12.64 -0.43 9.43
CA ASN A 84 12.76 -0.38 10.88
C ASN A 84 11.77 -1.34 11.55
N ALA A 85 10.56 -1.46 11.01
CA ALA A 85 9.57 -2.39 11.53
C ALA A 85 9.95 -3.84 11.25
N LEU A 86 10.54 -4.12 10.09
CA LEU A 86 11.04 -5.46 9.78
C LEU A 86 12.09 -5.89 10.80
N ILE A 87 13.05 -5.01 11.10
CA ILE A 87 14.10 -5.28 12.08
C ILE A 87 13.48 -5.51 13.47
N ALA A 88 12.57 -4.64 13.89
CA ALA A 88 11.92 -4.73 15.20
C ALA A 88 11.12 -6.02 15.36
N ASN A 89 10.54 -6.52 14.28
CA ASN A 89 9.75 -7.76 14.28
C ASN A 89 10.56 -8.98 13.86
N LYS A 90 11.89 -8.82 13.71
CA LYS A 90 12.82 -9.90 13.38
C LYS A 90 12.48 -10.62 12.08
N ILE A 91 12.05 -9.87 11.09
CA ILE A 91 11.73 -10.40 9.76
C ILE A 91 12.90 -10.12 8.84
N LYS A 92 13.45 -11.18 8.24
CA LYS A 92 14.55 -11.05 7.28
C LYS A 92 13.99 -10.70 5.91
N LYS A 93 14.73 -9.92 5.13
CA LYS A 93 14.31 -9.53 3.78
C LYS A 93 14.08 -10.72 2.87
N GLU A 94 14.89 -11.77 3.01
CA GLU A 94 14.73 -13.00 2.23
C GLU A 94 13.43 -13.75 2.53
N ASP A 95 12.79 -13.47 3.66
CA ASP A 95 11.53 -14.09 4.04
C ASP A 95 10.30 -13.30 3.60
N LEU A 96 10.51 -12.12 3.01
CA LEU A 96 9.40 -11.32 2.51
C LEU A 96 8.76 -11.95 1.27
N ILE A 97 7.46 -11.77 1.16
CA ILE A 97 6.73 -12.11 -0.07
C ILE A 97 7.40 -11.37 -1.22
N TYR A 98 7.61 -12.04 -2.36
CA TYR A 98 8.53 -11.64 -3.41
C TYR A 98 8.31 -10.24 -4.01
N PHE A 99 7.10 -9.72 -3.97
CA PHE A 99 6.81 -8.41 -4.58
C PHE A 99 6.81 -7.25 -3.58
N ILE A 100 7.16 -7.48 -2.32
CA ILE A 100 7.15 -6.41 -1.30
C ILE A 100 8.36 -5.51 -1.49
N ASP A 101 8.13 -4.22 -1.63
CA ASP A 101 9.18 -3.22 -1.63
C ASP A 101 9.50 -2.80 -0.19
N VAL A 102 10.73 -2.38 0.05
CA VAL A 102 11.17 -1.96 1.38
C VAL A 102 11.67 -0.53 1.33
N VAL A 103 11.21 0.29 2.26
CA VAL A 103 11.73 1.65 2.46
C VAL A 103 12.41 1.72 3.82
N PRO A 104 13.45 2.58 3.98
CA PRO A 104 14.19 2.65 5.23
C PRO A 104 13.33 3.02 6.43
N VAL A 105 12.46 4.03 6.28
CA VAL A 105 11.63 4.58 7.36
C VAL A 105 10.23 4.81 6.85
N GLY A 106 9.25 4.09 7.40
CA GLY A 106 7.87 4.18 6.95
C GLY A 106 7.26 5.56 7.13
N VAL A 107 7.53 6.22 8.27
CA VAL A 107 7.00 7.57 8.50
C VAL A 107 7.52 8.55 7.46
N LEU A 108 8.78 8.43 7.06
CA LEU A 108 9.33 9.27 6.01
C LEU A 108 8.65 9.01 4.66
N GLU A 109 8.36 7.77 4.36
CA GLU A 109 7.62 7.41 3.14
C GLU A 109 6.25 8.09 3.13
N LEU A 110 5.55 8.11 4.27
CA LEU A 110 4.26 8.79 4.38
C LEU A 110 4.39 10.29 4.13
N VAL A 111 5.43 10.92 4.69
CA VAL A 111 5.67 12.35 4.48
C VAL A 111 5.96 12.63 3.01
N VAL A 112 6.85 11.86 2.39
CA VAL A 112 7.25 12.05 1.00
C VAL A 112 6.05 11.89 0.06
N LYS A 113 5.26 10.84 0.25
CA LYS A 113 4.12 10.58 -0.63
C LYS A 113 3.05 11.64 -0.48
N GLN A 114 2.74 12.07 0.74
CA GLN A 114 1.77 13.15 0.94
C GLN A 114 2.28 14.47 0.34
N SER A 115 3.57 14.72 0.42
CA SER A 115 4.17 15.89 -0.23
C SER A 115 4.03 15.85 -1.75
N LYS A 116 3.91 14.66 -2.32
CA LYS A 116 3.71 14.45 -3.75
C LYS A 116 2.23 14.40 -4.14
N GLY A 117 1.33 14.71 -3.23
CA GLY A 117 -0.08 14.79 -3.52
C GLY A 117 -0.86 13.50 -3.28
N TYR A 118 -0.28 12.50 -2.64
CA TYR A 118 -1.01 11.28 -2.28
C TYR A 118 -2.02 11.57 -1.18
N ALA A 119 -3.26 11.12 -1.38
CA ALA A 119 -4.24 11.10 -0.30
C ALA A 119 -3.83 10.03 0.71
N TYR A 120 -3.94 10.35 1.98
CA TYR A 120 -3.58 9.43 3.07
C TYR A 120 -4.83 8.80 3.65
N ILE A 121 -4.88 7.47 3.67
CA ILE A 121 -6.01 6.73 4.25
C ILE A 121 -5.49 5.72 5.26
N LYS A 122 -5.98 5.83 6.47
CA LYS A 122 -5.68 4.89 7.55
C LYS A 122 -6.99 4.23 8.00
N PRO A 123 -7.25 3.00 7.53
CA PRO A 123 -8.47 2.28 7.89
C PRO A 123 -8.59 1.96 9.37
#